data_87f44b554fd2e16f86dd99c36e7b6bb7
#
_entry.id   87f44b554fd2e16f86dd99c36e7b6bb7
#
_cell.length_a   1.000
_cell.length_b   1.000
_cell.length_c   1.000
_cell.angle_alpha   90.00
_cell.angle_beta   90.00
_cell.angle_gamma   90.00
#
_symmetry.space_group_name_H-M   'P 1'
#
loop_
_entity.id
_entity.type
_entity.pdbx_description
1 polymer ?
#
loop_
_entity_poly.entity_id
_entity_poly.type
_entity_poly.pdbx_seq_one_letter_code
_entity_poly.pdbx_strand_id
1 'polypeptide(L)'
;MNDRDAVNYVRDFLRTNLEDPLTQYGEATRIWIHTDNPLAMAKYPRIKISKRGPTNNQIISMGENDFSEWRSMVIDIEIWIKLGFKWKDNDDEYVSNAEFIKEYYDKIWLLLKANHSWFRRTYGITGFKNMGEADPEIDVGEQFYKGILPLRVWYFV
;
A
#
# COMPACT_ATOMS: atom_id res chain seq x y z
N MET A 1 -7.30 6.46 17.34
CA MET A 1 -6.80 6.38 15.95
C MET A 1 -7.91 6.80 15.01
N ASN A 2 -7.60 7.61 14.03
CA ASN A 2 -8.53 7.99 12.97
C ASN A 2 -8.11 7.34 11.64
N ASP A 3 -8.92 7.51 10.59
CA ASP A 3 -8.66 6.91 9.28
C ASP A 3 -7.31 7.35 8.68
N ARG A 4 -6.98 8.63 8.85
CA ARG A 4 -5.71 9.19 8.36
C ARG A 4 -4.51 8.56 9.05
N ASP A 5 -4.63 8.33 10.36
CA ASP A 5 -3.56 7.66 11.12
C ASP A 5 -3.33 6.24 10.61
N ALA A 6 -4.40 5.48 10.37
CA ALA A 6 -4.28 4.12 9.86
C ALA A 6 -3.60 4.08 8.47
N VAL A 7 -3.94 5.01 7.58
CA VAL A 7 -3.26 5.16 6.28
C VAL A 7 -1.79 5.50 6.46
N ASN A 8 -1.47 6.45 7.35
CA ASN A 8 -0.10 6.86 7.63
C ASN A 8 0.73 5.72 8.23
N TYR A 9 0.17 4.90 9.12
CA TYR A 9 0.88 3.76 9.70
C TYR A 9 1.24 2.70 8.65
N VAL A 10 0.33 2.42 7.72
CA VAL A 10 0.63 1.51 6.60
C VAL A 10 1.73 2.10 5.71
N ARG A 11 1.66 3.40 5.38
CA ARG A 11 2.70 4.09 4.61
C ARG A 11 4.07 3.98 5.28
N ASP A 12 4.16 4.32 6.55
CA ASP A 12 5.42 4.37 7.29
C ASP A 12 6.03 2.98 7.45
N PHE A 13 5.19 1.97 7.68
CA PHE A 13 5.62 0.58 7.68
C PHE A 13 6.21 0.15 6.33
N LEU A 14 5.53 0.47 5.23
CA LEU A 14 6.02 0.12 3.90
C LEU A 14 7.28 0.90 3.53
N ARG A 15 7.40 2.17 3.92
CA ARG A 15 8.65 2.95 3.73
C ARG A 15 9.86 2.31 4.38
N THR A 16 9.65 1.67 5.54
CA THR A 16 10.73 1.04 6.30
C THR A 16 11.09 -0.35 5.76
N ASN A 17 10.11 -1.11 5.26
CA ASN A 17 10.27 -2.53 5.00
C ASN A 17 10.22 -2.92 3.51
N LEU A 18 9.70 -2.06 2.64
CA LEU A 18 9.61 -2.33 1.22
C LEU A 18 10.81 -1.71 0.48
N GLU A 19 11.55 -2.54 -0.24
CA GLU A 19 12.70 -2.10 -1.00
C GLU A 19 12.28 -1.23 -2.20
N ASP A 20 12.93 -0.08 -2.34
CA ASP A 20 12.76 0.79 -3.50
C ASP A 20 13.35 0.12 -4.75
N PRO A 21 12.55 -0.07 -5.82
CA PRO A 21 13.05 -0.70 -7.03
C PRO A 21 14.22 0.04 -7.71
N LEU A 22 14.39 1.34 -7.47
CA LEU A 22 15.53 2.10 -8.00
C LEU A 22 16.85 1.76 -7.30
N THR A 23 16.83 1.02 -6.20
CA THR A 23 18.05 0.52 -5.55
C THR A 23 18.90 -0.33 -6.50
N GLN A 24 18.30 -1.02 -7.45
CA GLN A 24 19.02 -1.77 -8.50
C GLN A 24 19.91 -0.87 -9.37
N TYR A 25 19.61 0.40 -9.45
CA TYR A 25 20.33 1.38 -10.26
C TYR A 25 21.29 2.25 -9.41
N GLY A 26 21.53 1.84 -8.16
CA GLY A 26 22.44 2.56 -7.26
C GLY A 26 21.88 3.89 -6.74
N GLU A 27 20.60 4.15 -6.92
CA GLU A 27 19.99 5.34 -6.33
C GLU A 27 19.92 5.23 -4.81
N ALA A 28 20.35 6.28 -4.14
CA ALA A 28 20.27 6.41 -2.70
C ALA A 28 18.81 6.60 -2.24
N THR A 29 18.61 6.61 -0.95
CA THR A 29 17.30 6.77 -0.32
C THR A 29 16.50 7.96 -0.88
N ARG A 30 15.29 7.68 -1.33
CA ARG A 30 14.31 8.67 -1.77
C ARG A 30 12.96 8.38 -1.10
N ILE A 31 12.08 9.35 -1.07
CA ILE A 31 10.70 9.13 -0.68
C ILE A 31 9.92 8.72 -1.94
N TRP A 32 9.49 7.46 -2.00
CA TRP A 32 8.75 6.92 -3.14
C TRP A 32 7.36 6.38 -2.81
N ILE A 33 7.00 6.35 -1.52
CA ILE A 33 5.69 5.97 -1.01
C ILE A 33 5.02 7.18 -0.38
N HIS A 34 3.85 7.56 -0.86
CA HIS A 34 3.15 8.79 -0.51
C HIS A 34 1.70 8.51 -0.10
N THR A 35 1.12 9.36 0.74
CA THR A 35 -0.32 9.35 1.07
C THR A 35 -1.12 10.39 0.30
N ASP A 36 -0.45 11.38 -0.23
CA ASP A 36 -1.04 12.41 -1.08
C ASP A 36 -0.52 12.27 -2.52
N ASN A 37 -1.08 13.04 -3.43
CA ASN A 37 -0.52 13.09 -4.79
C ASN A 37 0.94 13.51 -4.71
N PRO A 38 1.88 12.68 -5.17
CA PRO A 38 3.27 13.06 -5.18
C PRO A 38 3.46 14.29 -6.06
N LEU A 39 4.44 15.11 -5.68
CA LEU A 39 4.83 16.27 -6.48
C LEU A 39 5.11 15.84 -7.92
N ALA A 40 4.82 16.72 -8.88
CA ALA A 40 5.02 16.44 -10.31
C ALA A 40 6.45 15.97 -10.66
N MET A 41 7.44 16.34 -9.85
CA MET A 41 8.84 15.96 -10.00
C MET A 41 9.22 14.64 -9.32
N ALA A 42 8.31 13.97 -8.63
CA ALA A 42 8.61 12.69 -8.00
C ALA A 42 8.94 11.63 -9.05
N LYS A 43 10.09 10.98 -8.87
CA LYS A 43 10.54 9.93 -9.80
C LYS A 43 9.64 8.70 -9.75
N TYR A 44 9.51 8.03 -10.88
CA TYR A 44 8.90 6.71 -10.97
C TYR A 44 9.96 5.61 -10.77
N PRO A 45 9.62 4.41 -10.28
CA PRO A 45 8.31 4.02 -9.74
C PRO A 45 7.94 4.75 -8.46
N ARG A 46 6.64 4.86 -8.20
CA ARG A 46 6.13 5.45 -6.97
C ARG A 46 4.86 4.77 -6.51
N ILE A 47 4.59 4.83 -5.23
CA ILE A 47 3.39 4.28 -4.61
C ILE A 47 2.61 5.42 -3.98
N LYS A 48 1.29 5.41 -4.19
CA LYS A 48 0.33 6.26 -3.49
C LYS A 48 -0.60 5.39 -2.67
N ILE A 49 -0.80 5.74 -1.42
CA ILE A 49 -1.75 5.08 -0.53
C ILE A 49 -2.86 6.08 -0.20
N SER A 50 -4.10 5.72 -0.50
CA SER A 50 -5.25 6.59 -0.26
C SER A 50 -6.44 5.79 0.26
N LYS A 51 -7.30 6.47 1.01
CA LYS A 51 -8.58 5.90 1.44
C LYS A 51 -9.56 5.89 0.28
N ARG A 52 -10.28 4.78 0.13
CA ARG A 52 -11.38 4.64 -0.82
C ARG A 52 -12.72 4.61 -0.08
N GLY A 53 -13.58 5.55 -0.40
CA GLY A 53 -14.97 5.54 0.09
C GLY A 53 -15.13 5.78 1.59
N PRO A 54 -16.32 5.50 2.12
CA PRO A 54 -16.65 5.75 3.52
C PRO A 54 -16.02 4.73 4.46
N THR A 55 -15.89 5.11 5.74
CA THR A 55 -15.54 4.21 6.82
C THR A 55 -16.80 3.55 7.38
N ASN A 56 -16.77 2.24 7.56
CA ASN A 56 -17.82 1.51 8.23
C ASN A 56 -17.51 1.41 9.72
N ASN A 57 -18.42 1.87 10.54
CA ASN A 57 -18.31 1.86 11.99
C ASN A 57 -19.21 0.78 12.56
N GLN A 58 -18.68 -0.01 13.48
CA GLN A 58 -19.42 -0.98 14.25
C GLN A 58 -19.13 -0.76 15.74
N ILE A 59 -20.18 -0.45 16.48
CA ILE A 59 -20.06 -0.28 17.92
C ILE A 59 -20.12 -1.67 18.55
N ILE A 60 -19.08 -2.01 19.31
CA ILE A 60 -19.03 -3.23 20.11
C ILE A 60 -19.15 -2.81 21.58
N SER A 61 -20.22 -3.21 22.24
CA SER A 61 -20.34 -3.03 23.69
C SER A 61 -19.51 -4.11 24.38
N MET A 62 -18.53 -3.68 25.17
CA MET A 62 -17.65 -4.56 25.95
C MET A 62 -17.95 -4.54 27.44
N GLY A 63 -19.14 -4.15 27.86
CA GLY A 63 -19.56 -4.06 29.25
C GLY A 63 -20.43 -2.83 29.53
N GLU A 64 -20.88 -2.68 30.78
CA GLU A 64 -21.85 -1.62 31.14
C GLU A 64 -21.35 -0.17 30.92
N ASN A 65 -20.02 0.03 30.83
CA ASN A 65 -19.43 1.36 30.70
C ASN A 65 -18.34 1.49 29.61
N ASP A 66 -18.04 0.42 28.86
CA ASP A 66 -17.00 0.44 27.85
C ASP A 66 -17.61 0.27 26.46
N PHE A 67 -17.51 1.35 25.67
CA PHE A 67 -17.83 1.29 24.24
C PHE A 67 -16.52 1.26 23.46
N SER A 68 -16.28 0.15 22.77
CA SER A 68 -15.22 0.09 21.77
C SER A 68 -15.85 0.20 20.38
N GLU A 69 -15.33 1.11 19.59
CA GLU A 69 -15.74 1.28 18.21
C GLU A 69 -14.74 0.54 17.31
N TRP A 70 -15.27 -0.41 16.55
CA TRP A 70 -14.52 -1.12 15.53
C TRP A 70 -14.82 -0.52 14.17
N ARG A 71 -13.79 -0.11 13.47
CA ARG A 71 -13.91 0.51 12.15
C ARG A 71 -13.27 -0.35 11.08
N SER A 72 -13.82 -0.27 9.89
CA SER A 72 -13.19 -0.79 8.69
C SER A 72 -13.23 0.24 7.57
N MET A 73 -12.16 0.29 6.80
CA MET A 73 -12.09 1.11 5.59
C MET A 73 -11.34 0.36 4.49
N VAL A 74 -11.54 0.79 3.27
CA VAL A 74 -10.75 0.32 2.14
C VAL A 74 -9.67 1.36 1.84
N ILE A 75 -8.43 0.91 1.72
CA ILE A 75 -7.32 1.71 1.22
C ILE A 75 -6.89 1.17 -0.13
N ASP A 76 -6.50 2.06 -1.02
CA ASP A 76 -5.89 1.73 -2.29
C ASP A 76 -4.39 1.95 -2.22
N ILE A 77 -3.64 0.93 -2.56
CA ILE A 77 -2.20 1.04 -2.78
C ILE A 77 -2.00 1.05 -4.29
N GLU A 78 -1.72 2.22 -4.82
CA GLU A 78 -1.50 2.45 -6.25
C GLU A 78 -0.01 2.42 -6.56
N ILE A 79 0.39 1.56 -7.48
CA ILE A 79 1.77 1.50 -7.98
C ILE A 79 1.80 2.13 -9.37
N TRP A 80 2.67 3.10 -9.55
CA TRP A 80 2.84 3.85 -10.79
C TRP A 80 4.25 3.68 -11.33
N ILE A 81 4.37 3.26 -12.60
CA ILE A 81 5.64 3.12 -13.30
C ILE A 81 5.54 3.76 -14.68
N LYS A 82 6.67 4.26 -15.19
CA LYS A 82 6.73 4.70 -16.60
C LYS A 82 6.76 3.52 -17.54
N LEU A 83 6.18 3.68 -18.71
CA LEU A 83 6.33 2.70 -19.80
C LEU A 83 7.81 2.52 -20.12
N GLY A 84 8.23 1.26 -20.28
CA GLY A 84 9.62 0.94 -20.57
C GLY A 84 10.53 0.91 -19.33
N PHE A 85 10.00 1.07 -18.13
CA PHE A 85 10.77 0.83 -16.91
C PHE A 85 11.29 -0.61 -16.90
N LYS A 86 12.58 -0.77 -16.67
CA LYS A 86 13.24 -2.08 -16.62
C LYS A 86 13.62 -2.40 -15.18
N TRP A 87 13.20 -3.56 -14.72
CA TRP A 87 13.52 -4.07 -13.40
C TRP A 87 13.82 -5.56 -13.49
N LYS A 88 14.79 -6.02 -12.74
CA LYS A 88 15.16 -7.43 -12.66
C LYS A 88 14.56 -8.06 -11.44
N ASP A 89 14.05 -9.27 -11.60
CA ASP A 89 13.59 -10.11 -10.50
C ASP A 89 14.76 -10.74 -9.72
N ASN A 90 14.44 -11.62 -8.77
CA ASN A 90 15.44 -12.32 -7.96
C ASN A 90 16.30 -13.31 -8.79
N ASP A 91 15.83 -13.72 -9.95
CA ASP A 91 16.54 -14.61 -10.87
C ASP A 91 17.42 -13.83 -11.87
N ASP A 92 17.62 -12.53 -11.63
CA ASP A 92 18.39 -11.59 -12.48
C ASP A 92 17.82 -11.44 -13.90
N GLU A 93 16.52 -11.67 -14.07
CA GLU A 93 15.81 -11.53 -15.34
C GLU A 93 14.94 -10.29 -15.35
N TYR A 94 14.91 -9.60 -16.51
CA TYR A 94 14.01 -8.48 -16.70
C TYR A 94 12.57 -8.96 -16.82
N VAL A 95 11.68 -8.36 -16.04
CA VAL A 95 10.25 -8.63 -16.07
C VAL A 95 9.49 -7.52 -16.79
N SER A 96 8.32 -7.85 -17.32
CA SER A 96 7.42 -6.87 -17.92
C SER A 96 6.88 -5.90 -16.86
N ASN A 97 6.39 -4.74 -17.31
CA ASN A 97 5.83 -3.74 -16.39
C ASN A 97 4.63 -4.28 -15.61
N ALA A 98 3.77 -5.07 -16.24
CA ALA A 98 2.63 -5.70 -15.57
C ALA A 98 3.08 -6.72 -14.52
N GLU A 99 4.09 -7.53 -14.80
CA GLU A 99 4.66 -8.49 -13.86
C GLU A 99 5.34 -7.79 -12.69
N PHE A 100 6.06 -6.69 -12.93
CA PHE A 100 6.65 -5.87 -11.87
C PHE A 100 5.58 -5.40 -10.87
N ILE A 101 4.46 -4.87 -11.35
CA ILE A 101 3.37 -4.43 -10.50
C ILE A 101 2.81 -5.59 -9.68
N LYS A 102 2.57 -6.75 -10.29
CA LYS A 102 2.08 -7.95 -9.59
C LYS A 102 3.06 -8.44 -8.53
N GLU A 103 4.35 -8.46 -8.82
CA GLU A 103 5.37 -8.85 -7.83
C GLU A 103 5.40 -7.90 -6.64
N TYR A 104 5.28 -6.60 -6.86
CA TYR A 104 5.23 -5.63 -5.77
C TYR A 104 3.94 -5.73 -4.96
N TYR A 105 2.80 -6.06 -5.58
CA TYR A 105 1.59 -6.38 -4.83
C TYR A 105 1.79 -7.56 -3.90
N ASP A 106 2.39 -8.62 -4.40
CA ASP A 106 2.67 -9.80 -3.61
C ASP A 106 3.62 -9.48 -2.45
N LYS A 107 4.68 -8.72 -2.70
CA LYS A 107 5.60 -8.26 -1.65
C LYS A 107 4.89 -7.44 -0.58
N ILE A 108 4.07 -6.47 -0.96
CA ILE A 108 3.31 -5.64 -0.03
C ILE A 108 2.35 -6.51 0.79
N TRP A 109 1.58 -7.36 0.13
CA TRP A 109 0.62 -8.23 0.80
C TRP A 109 1.30 -9.17 1.79
N LEU A 110 2.40 -9.81 1.41
CA LEU A 110 3.16 -10.71 2.28
C LEU A 110 3.76 -9.97 3.49
N LEU A 111 4.28 -8.77 3.30
CA LEU A 111 4.79 -7.94 4.39
C LEU A 111 3.69 -7.60 5.40
N LEU A 112 2.53 -7.16 4.95
CA LEU A 112 1.41 -6.83 5.83
C LEU A 112 0.88 -8.07 6.55
N LYS A 113 0.73 -9.18 5.82
CA LYS A 113 0.25 -10.45 6.37
C LYS A 113 1.21 -10.99 7.44
N ALA A 114 2.50 -10.98 7.18
CA ALA A 114 3.52 -11.47 8.12
C ALA A 114 3.61 -10.62 9.39
N ASN A 115 3.25 -9.34 9.32
CA ASN A 115 3.38 -8.40 10.43
C ASN A 115 2.03 -8.00 11.06
N HIS A 116 0.95 -8.74 10.80
CA HIS A 116 -0.37 -8.39 11.33
C HIS A 116 -0.41 -8.29 12.86
N SER A 117 0.30 -9.16 13.57
CA SER A 117 0.37 -9.13 15.04
C SER A 117 1.11 -7.90 15.56
N TRP A 118 2.12 -7.44 14.84
CA TRP A 118 2.83 -6.21 15.16
C TRP A 118 1.93 -4.99 14.96
N PHE A 119 1.19 -4.91 13.85
CA PHE A 119 0.21 -3.85 13.60
C PHE A 119 -0.86 -3.79 14.69
N ARG A 120 -1.36 -4.96 15.12
CA ARG A 120 -2.36 -5.02 16.20
C ARG A 120 -1.82 -4.46 17.51
N ARG A 121 -0.62 -4.86 17.91
CA ARG A 121 -0.02 -4.44 19.18
C ARG A 121 0.43 -2.98 19.17
N THR A 122 0.93 -2.52 18.04
CA THR A 122 1.54 -1.19 17.95
C THR A 122 0.52 -0.11 17.63
N TYR A 123 -0.44 -0.40 16.76
CA TYR A 123 -1.36 0.60 16.23
C TYR A 123 -2.84 0.25 16.41
N GLY A 124 -3.18 -0.90 16.95
CA GLY A 124 -4.58 -1.33 17.06
C GLY A 124 -5.23 -1.70 15.73
N ILE A 125 -4.43 -1.90 14.67
CA ILE A 125 -4.91 -2.43 13.39
C ILE A 125 -5.06 -3.93 13.54
N THR A 126 -6.31 -4.42 13.50
CA THR A 126 -6.63 -5.80 13.84
C THR A 126 -6.58 -6.76 12.67
N GLY A 127 -6.62 -6.26 11.45
CA GLY A 127 -6.54 -7.11 10.28
C GLY A 127 -6.49 -6.37 8.96
N PHE A 128 -6.06 -7.13 7.95
CA PHE A 128 -6.04 -6.73 6.56
C PHE A 128 -6.71 -7.80 5.71
N LYS A 129 -7.40 -7.39 4.65
CA LYS A 129 -7.94 -8.30 3.65
C LYS A 129 -7.64 -7.76 2.26
N ASN A 130 -7.01 -8.59 1.43
CA ASN A 130 -6.87 -8.30 0.02
C ASN A 130 -8.24 -8.39 -0.65
N MET A 131 -8.69 -7.29 -1.26
CA MET A 131 -10.00 -7.19 -1.92
C MET A 131 -9.98 -7.65 -3.37
N GLY A 132 -8.82 -8.11 -3.85
CA GLY A 132 -8.60 -8.51 -5.23
C GLY A 132 -7.96 -7.42 -6.07
N GLU A 133 -6.88 -7.77 -6.72
CA GLU A 133 -6.17 -6.89 -7.65
C GLU A 133 -6.94 -6.80 -8.97
N ALA A 134 -6.99 -5.61 -9.56
CA ALA A 134 -7.35 -5.45 -10.96
C ALA A 134 -6.11 -5.60 -11.84
N ASP A 135 -6.31 -5.94 -13.12
CA ASP A 135 -5.21 -5.90 -14.08
C ASP A 135 -4.66 -4.47 -14.18
N PRO A 136 -3.33 -4.31 -14.31
CA PRO A 136 -2.73 -2.99 -14.44
C PRO A 136 -3.29 -2.21 -15.64
N GLU A 137 -3.62 -0.96 -15.41
CA GLU A 137 -4.08 -0.04 -16.43
C GLU A 137 -2.90 0.65 -17.13
N ILE A 138 -3.03 0.83 -18.44
CA ILE A 138 -2.05 1.56 -19.25
C ILE A 138 -2.63 2.91 -19.61
N ASP A 139 -1.92 3.99 -19.28
CA ASP A 139 -2.20 5.32 -19.82
C ASP A 139 -1.18 5.63 -20.91
N VAL A 140 -1.59 5.44 -22.15
CA VAL A 140 -0.73 5.66 -23.32
C VAL A 140 -0.45 7.15 -23.53
N GLY A 141 -1.38 8.04 -23.18
CA GLY A 141 -1.23 9.49 -23.32
C GLY A 141 -0.16 10.05 -22.39
N GLU A 142 -0.13 9.58 -21.15
CA GLU A 142 0.84 10.00 -20.12
C GLU A 142 2.02 9.04 -19.97
N GLN A 143 2.03 7.95 -20.73
CA GLN A 143 3.11 6.97 -20.80
C GLN A 143 3.46 6.28 -19.49
N PHE A 144 2.47 5.84 -18.73
CA PHE A 144 2.69 5.03 -17.55
C PHE A 144 1.70 3.87 -17.38
N TYR A 145 2.11 2.90 -16.58
CA TYR A 145 1.25 1.87 -16.01
C TYR A 145 0.85 2.27 -14.58
N LYS A 146 -0.40 1.99 -14.25
CA LYS A 146 -0.92 2.08 -12.90
C LYS A 146 -1.59 0.76 -12.51
N GLY A 147 -1.24 0.25 -11.36
CA GLY A 147 -1.96 -0.86 -10.73
C GLY A 147 -2.48 -0.48 -9.36
N ILE A 148 -3.58 -1.09 -8.94
CA ILE A 148 -4.22 -0.83 -7.65
C ILE A 148 -4.36 -2.14 -6.88
N LEU A 149 -3.84 -2.15 -5.65
CA LEU A 149 -4.09 -3.18 -4.65
C LEU A 149 -5.06 -2.63 -3.60
N PRO A 150 -6.36 -2.98 -3.67
CA PRO A 150 -7.32 -2.56 -2.67
C PRO A 150 -7.25 -3.48 -1.45
N LEU A 151 -7.10 -2.88 -0.27
CA LEU A 151 -7.05 -3.58 0.99
C LEU A 151 -8.15 -3.08 1.94
N ARG A 152 -8.89 -3.99 2.55
CA ARG A 152 -9.72 -3.64 3.68
C ARG A 152 -8.89 -3.71 4.96
N VAL A 153 -9.00 -2.67 5.76
CA VAL A 153 -8.28 -2.52 7.02
C VAL A 153 -9.28 -2.39 8.16
N TRP A 154 -9.10 -3.18 9.22
CA TRP A 154 -9.88 -3.09 10.46
C TRP A 154 -9.04 -2.56 11.60
N TYR A 155 -9.60 -1.68 12.39
CA TYR A 155 -8.92 -1.10 13.54
C TYR A 155 -9.90 -0.67 14.64
N PHE A 156 -9.40 -0.60 15.86
CA PHE A 156 -10.13 -0.03 17.00
C PHE A 156 -9.85 1.47 17.14
N VAL A 157 -10.87 2.14 17.59
CA VAL A 157 -10.79 3.58 17.95
C VAL A 157 -10.60 3.74 19.44
#